data_3af5dca2380be9d926ee558e848ababa
#
_entry.id   3af5dca2380be9d926ee558e848ababa
#
_cell.length_a   1.000
_cell.length_b   1.000
_cell.length_c   1.000
_cell.angle_alpha   90.00
_cell.angle_beta   90.00
_cell.angle_gamma   90.00
#
_symmetry.space_group_name_H-M   'P 1'
#
loop_
_entity.id
_entity.type
_entity.pdbx_description
1 polymer ?
#
loop_
_entity_poly.entity_id
_entity_poly.type
_entity_poly.pdbx_seq_one_letter_code
_entity_poly.pdbx_strand_id
1 'polypeptide(L)'
;MENINTAYILQVLKIHRIKFLIIALAAIIVSSFISSPYFIAPKFKSTAVVFPVNLQAFSEESSTEQLLQFMNSEEIKNAMTKRFNLYTIFRIDSLEEKSHAKFDKYYYEYISVSATLYESIVINVINESPSLAQKMANALIDETNKFV
;
A
#
# COMPACT_ATOMS: atom_id res chain seq x y z
N MET A 1 -43.45 13.34 15.41
CA MET A 1 -42.23 12.61 15.81
C MET A 1 -42.56 11.89 17.11
N GLU A 2 -42.70 10.55 17.06
CA GLU A 2 -42.92 9.76 18.26
C GLU A 2 -41.67 9.85 19.14
N ASN A 3 -41.85 10.34 20.35
CA ASN A 3 -40.79 10.31 21.37
C ASN A 3 -40.54 8.85 21.76
N ILE A 4 -39.48 8.28 21.18
CA ILE A 4 -39.03 6.93 21.53
C ILE A 4 -38.66 6.97 23.02
N ASN A 5 -39.50 6.37 23.84
CA ASN A 5 -39.32 6.37 25.29
C ASN A 5 -38.16 5.42 25.63
N THR A 6 -37.06 5.95 26.18
CA THR A 6 -35.86 5.20 26.57
C THR A 6 -36.21 4.01 27.49
N ALA A 7 -37.24 4.15 28.32
CA ALA A 7 -37.72 3.07 29.18
C ALA A 7 -38.28 1.90 28.37
N TYR A 8 -38.98 2.14 27.26
CA TYR A 8 -39.49 1.09 26.39
C TYR A 8 -38.35 0.33 25.70
N ILE A 9 -37.31 1.01 25.24
CA ILE A 9 -36.11 0.39 24.60
C ILE A 9 -35.44 -0.55 25.62
N LEU A 10 -35.24 -0.09 26.85
CA LEU A 10 -34.63 -0.88 27.93
C LEU A 10 -35.46 -2.10 28.30
N GLN A 11 -36.78 -1.98 28.28
CA GLN A 11 -37.68 -3.09 28.55
C GLN A 11 -37.62 -4.16 27.44
N VAL A 12 -37.62 -3.76 26.17
CA VAL A 12 -37.47 -4.67 25.02
C VAL A 12 -36.11 -5.38 25.07
N LEU A 13 -35.03 -4.67 25.37
CA LEU A 13 -33.70 -5.25 25.54
C LEU A 13 -33.67 -6.29 26.67
N LYS A 14 -34.32 -6.00 27.80
CA LYS A 14 -34.40 -6.92 28.93
C LYS A 14 -35.16 -8.21 28.61
N ILE A 15 -36.30 -8.07 27.91
CA ILE A 15 -37.16 -9.23 27.54
C ILE A 15 -36.45 -10.10 26.50
N HIS A 16 -35.72 -9.50 25.54
CA HIS A 16 -35.10 -10.23 24.45
C HIS A 16 -33.58 -10.42 24.61
N ARG A 17 -33.04 -10.22 25.83
CA ARG A 17 -31.58 -10.30 26.11
C ARG A 17 -30.86 -11.50 25.50
N ILE A 18 -31.50 -12.69 25.58
CA ILE A 18 -30.91 -13.93 25.07
C ILE A 18 -30.83 -13.90 23.53
N LYS A 19 -31.88 -13.39 22.86
CA LYS A 19 -31.88 -13.25 21.39
C LYS A 19 -30.80 -12.27 20.92
N PHE A 20 -30.65 -11.13 21.59
CA PHE A 20 -29.58 -10.18 21.31
C PHE A 20 -28.18 -10.76 21.53
N LEU A 21 -28.02 -11.54 22.59
CA LEU A 21 -26.76 -12.22 22.90
C LEU A 21 -26.39 -13.24 21.81
N ILE A 22 -27.35 -14.03 21.33
CA ILE A 22 -27.14 -15.00 20.24
C ILE A 22 -26.77 -14.27 18.94
N ILE A 23 -27.47 -13.19 18.61
CA ILE A 23 -27.16 -12.39 17.41
C ILE A 23 -25.76 -11.77 17.53
N ALA A 24 -25.40 -11.22 18.68
CA ALA A 24 -24.08 -10.65 18.92
C ALA A 24 -22.97 -11.70 18.78
N LEU A 25 -23.18 -12.89 19.36
CA LEU A 25 -22.23 -14.00 19.27
C LEU A 25 -22.08 -14.48 17.82
N ALA A 26 -23.18 -14.62 17.09
CA ALA A 26 -23.15 -14.99 15.68
C ALA A 26 -22.42 -13.93 14.85
N ALA A 27 -22.65 -12.64 15.09
CA ALA A 27 -21.97 -11.55 14.41
C ALA A 27 -20.45 -11.57 14.67
N ILE A 28 -20.00 -11.85 15.89
CA ILE A 28 -18.59 -11.99 16.24
C ILE A 28 -17.95 -13.16 15.49
N ILE A 29 -18.60 -14.31 15.44
CA ILE A 29 -18.10 -15.50 14.74
C ILE A 29 -17.96 -15.20 13.24
N VAL A 30 -19.00 -14.65 12.60
CA VAL A 30 -18.99 -14.31 11.18
C VAL A 30 -17.91 -13.26 10.88
N SER A 31 -17.82 -12.22 11.69
CA SER A 31 -16.80 -11.16 11.55
C SER A 31 -15.38 -11.71 11.67
N SER A 32 -15.12 -12.58 12.64
CA SER A 32 -13.83 -13.23 12.85
C SER A 32 -13.45 -14.12 11.65
N PHE A 33 -14.43 -14.81 11.09
CA PHE A 33 -14.21 -15.66 9.92
C PHE A 33 -13.86 -14.84 8.68
N ILE A 34 -14.62 -13.76 8.40
CA ILE A 34 -14.35 -12.86 7.25
C ILE A 34 -13.04 -12.12 7.42
N SER A 35 -12.65 -11.73 8.64
CA SER A 35 -11.39 -11.02 8.94
C SER A 35 -10.16 -11.95 8.95
N SER A 36 -10.35 -13.24 8.71
CA SER A 36 -9.25 -14.21 8.66
C SER A 36 -8.24 -13.87 7.54
N PRO A 37 -6.93 -14.11 7.72
CA PRO A 37 -5.90 -13.97 6.69
C PRO A 37 -6.16 -14.77 5.41
N TYR A 38 -7.07 -15.74 5.47
CA TYR A 38 -7.53 -16.50 4.31
C TYR A 38 -8.34 -15.65 3.31
N PHE A 39 -9.12 -14.69 3.82
CA PHE A 39 -9.94 -13.80 2.98
C PHE A 39 -9.25 -12.45 2.70
N ILE A 40 -8.50 -11.95 3.68
CA ILE A 40 -7.79 -10.67 3.57
C ILE A 40 -6.31 -10.95 3.72
N ALA A 41 -5.58 -10.98 2.59
CA ALA A 41 -4.14 -11.17 2.61
C ALA A 41 -3.45 -10.01 3.36
N PRO A 42 -2.63 -10.29 4.39
CA PRO A 42 -1.90 -9.25 5.10
C PRO A 42 -0.92 -8.58 4.15
N LYS A 43 -0.81 -7.25 4.23
CA LYS A 43 0.15 -6.47 3.46
C LYS A 43 1.30 -6.04 4.38
N PHE A 44 2.52 -6.22 3.92
CA PHE A 44 3.75 -5.85 4.60
C PHE A 44 4.38 -4.67 3.92
N LYS A 45 4.82 -3.68 4.70
CA LYS A 45 5.50 -2.50 4.21
C LYS A 45 7.00 -2.62 4.49
N SER A 46 7.82 -2.53 3.44
CA SER A 46 9.26 -2.35 3.54
C SER A 46 9.60 -0.88 3.33
N THR A 47 10.42 -0.31 4.20
CA THR A 47 10.86 1.08 4.10
C THR A 47 12.37 1.11 4.00
N ALA A 48 12.91 1.81 2.99
CA ALA A 48 14.32 2.13 2.86
C ALA A 48 14.50 3.64 2.87
N VAL A 49 15.60 4.11 3.44
CA VAL A 49 15.97 5.53 3.46
C VAL A 49 17.33 5.66 2.78
N VAL A 50 17.43 6.53 1.80
CA VAL A 50 18.67 6.78 1.05
C VAL A 50 19.02 8.26 1.06
N PHE A 51 20.33 8.53 1.00
CA PHE A 51 20.87 9.88 0.89
C PHE A 51 21.66 10.00 -0.41
N PRO A 52 21.51 11.10 -1.18
CA PRO A 52 22.33 11.37 -2.34
C PRO A 52 23.75 11.74 -1.91
N VAL A 53 24.73 10.84 -2.08
CA VAL A 53 26.09 11.04 -1.55
C VAL A 53 27.05 11.58 -2.61
N ASN A 54 26.85 11.29 -3.89
CA ASN A 54 27.78 11.64 -4.98
C ASN A 54 27.12 12.31 -6.17
N LEU A 55 25.90 12.83 -6.01
CA LEU A 55 25.19 13.57 -7.04
C LEU A 55 25.67 15.02 -7.05
N GLN A 56 26.23 15.46 -8.17
CA GLN A 56 26.45 16.88 -8.40
C GLN A 56 25.14 17.47 -8.95
N ALA A 57 24.68 18.54 -8.31
CA ALA A 57 23.51 19.27 -8.80
C ALA A 57 23.82 19.87 -10.18
N PHE A 58 23.04 19.49 -11.19
CA PHE A 58 23.19 20.02 -12.55
C PHE A 58 22.41 21.33 -12.78
N SER A 59 21.58 21.72 -11.81
CA SER A 59 20.70 22.89 -11.88
C SER A 59 20.58 23.55 -10.49
N GLU A 60 19.65 24.50 -10.35
CA GLU A 60 19.29 25.10 -9.07
C GLU A 60 18.54 24.11 -8.12
N GLU A 61 18.17 22.94 -8.62
CA GLU A 61 17.52 21.88 -7.83
C GLU A 61 18.54 21.18 -6.92
N SER A 62 18.06 20.75 -5.74
CA SER A 62 18.91 20.00 -4.81
C SER A 62 19.22 18.59 -5.35
N SER A 63 20.33 18.00 -4.91
CA SER A 63 20.67 16.61 -5.27
C SER A 63 19.56 15.63 -4.88
N THR A 64 18.81 15.93 -3.81
CA THR A 64 17.66 15.12 -3.35
C THR A 64 16.49 15.20 -4.33
N GLU A 65 16.19 16.40 -4.85
CA GLU A 65 15.12 16.59 -5.84
C GLU A 65 15.45 15.89 -7.15
N GLN A 66 16.69 16.00 -7.62
CA GLN A 66 17.16 15.28 -8.80
C GLN A 66 17.05 13.76 -8.63
N LEU A 67 17.54 13.23 -7.52
CA LEU A 67 17.43 11.80 -7.23
C LEU A 67 15.97 11.35 -7.14
N LEU A 68 15.09 12.16 -6.54
CA LEU A 68 13.66 11.90 -6.48
C LEU A 68 13.02 11.84 -7.87
N GLN A 69 13.39 12.74 -8.78
CA GLN A 69 12.92 12.73 -10.16
C GLN A 69 13.38 11.46 -10.89
N PHE A 70 14.66 11.06 -10.74
CA PHE A 70 15.17 9.81 -11.30
C PHE A 70 14.40 8.59 -10.79
N MET A 71 14.21 8.49 -9.47
CA MET A 71 13.50 7.35 -8.86
C MET A 71 12.03 7.26 -9.29
N ASN A 72 11.40 8.40 -9.62
CA ASN A 72 10.02 8.46 -10.11
C ASN A 72 9.91 8.43 -11.63
N SER A 73 11.03 8.27 -12.36
CA SER A 73 11.02 8.26 -13.82
C SER A 73 10.33 7.02 -14.40
N GLU A 74 9.84 7.14 -15.62
CA GLU A 74 9.25 6.03 -16.36
C GLU A 74 10.27 4.90 -16.63
N GLU A 75 11.56 5.24 -16.77
CA GLU A 75 12.65 4.29 -16.97
C GLU A 75 12.75 3.35 -15.78
N ILE A 76 12.77 3.88 -14.55
CA ILE A 76 12.83 3.09 -13.32
C ILE A 76 11.55 2.28 -13.15
N LYS A 77 10.37 2.87 -13.40
CA LYS A 77 9.09 2.16 -13.37
C LYS A 77 9.09 0.96 -14.32
N ASN A 78 9.57 1.14 -15.54
CA ASN A 78 9.66 0.09 -16.54
C ASN A 78 10.70 -0.99 -16.17
N ALA A 79 11.85 -0.60 -15.61
CA ALA A 79 12.87 -1.53 -15.14
C ALA A 79 12.32 -2.41 -14.00
N MET A 80 11.65 -1.80 -13.02
CA MET A 80 10.98 -2.51 -11.91
C MET A 80 9.88 -3.44 -12.42
N THR A 81 9.08 -2.98 -13.39
CA THR A 81 8.00 -3.77 -14.00
C THR A 81 8.54 -5.02 -14.67
N LYS A 82 9.63 -4.89 -15.44
CA LYS A 82 10.28 -6.04 -16.10
C LYS A 82 10.93 -6.98 -15.10
N ARG A 83 11.67 -6.44 -14.11
CA ARG A 83 12.43 -7.24 -13.13
C ARG A 83 11.52 -8.11 -12.26
N PHE A 84 10.36 -7.60 -11.86
CA PHE A 84 9.45 -8.29 -10.95
C PHE A 84 8.16 -8.78 -11.61
N ASN A 85 7.97 -8.53 -12.90
CA ASN A 85 6.71 -8.82 -13.59
C ASN A 85 5.50 -8.26 -12.83
N LEU A 86 5.50 -6.93 -12.61
CA LEU A 86 4.52 -6.27 -11.74
C LEU A 86 3.07 -6.45 -12.20
N TYR A 87 2.82 -6.62 -13.50
CA TYR A 87 1.49 -6.95 -14.01
C TYR A 87 0.92 -8.21 -13.36
N THR A 88 1.76 -9.25 -13.23
CA THR A 88 1.37 -10.51 -12.57
C THR A 88 1.17 -10.31 -11.07
N ILE A 89 2.08 -9.57 -10.39
CA ILE A 89 1.96 -9.30 -8.95
C ILE A 89 0.68 -8.53 -8.64
N PHE A 90 0.35 -7.52 -9.45
CA PHE A 90 -0.85 -6.70 -9.28
C PHE A 90 -2.13 -7.38 -9.84
N ARG A 91 -2.00 -8.59 -10.41
CA ARG A 91 -3.10 -9.37 -11.01
C ARG A 91 -3.85 -8.56 -12.07
N ILE A 92 -3.10 -7.85 -12.93
CA ILE A 92 -3.63 -7.05 -14.02
C ILE A 92 -3.43 -7.80 -15.32
N ASP A 93 -4.52 -7.96 -16.09
CA ASP A 93 -4.43 -8.47 -17.45
C ASP A 93 -3.91 -7.36 -18.39
N SER A 94 -2.76 -7.60 -19.01
CA SER A 94 -2.13 -6.64 -19.92
C SER A 94 -2.92 -6.39 -21.21
N LEU A 95 -3.87 -7.26 -21.54
CA LEU A 95 -4.73 -7.14 -22.73
C LEU A 95 -5.98 -6.28 -22.48
N GLU A 96 -6.26 -5.91 -21.24
CA GLU A 96 -7.41 -5.08 -20.89
C GLU A 96 -7.21 -3.63 -21.39
N GLU A 97 -8.21 -3.02 -22.03
CA GLU A 97 -8.15 -1.66 -22.61
C GLU A 97 -7.70 -0.58 -21.61
N LYS A 98 -7.97 -0.77 -20.33
CA LYS A 98 -7.58 0.14 -19.23
C LYS A 98 -6.41 -0.38 -18.37
N SER A 99 -5.65 -1.35 -18.88
CA SER A 99 -4.56 -2.00 -18.12
C SER A 99 -3.50 -1.01 -17.64
N HIS A 100 -3.10 -0.05 -18.50
CA HIS A 100 -2.09 0.96 -18.15
C HIS A 100 -2.55 1.88 -17.00
N ALA A 101 -3.75 2.43 -17.06
CA ALA A 101 -4.27 3.31 -16.01
C ALA A 101 -4.45 2.56 -14.67
N LYS A 102 -4.87 1.28 -14.74
CA LYS A 102 -5.00 0.41 -13.59
C LYS A 102 -3.62 0.07 -13.00
N PHE A 103 -2.64 -0.19 -13.89
CA PHE A 103 -1.26 -0.44 -13.50
C PHE A 103 -0.65 0.76 -12.78
N ASP A 104 -0.75 1.96 -13.33
CA ASP A 104 -0.21 3.18 -12.71
C ASP A 104 -0.82 3.41 -11.32
N LYS A 105 -2.15 3.25 -11.19
CA LYS A 105 -2.82 3.35 -9.90
C LYS A 105 -2.22 2.40 -8.87
N TYR A 106 -2.07 1.11 -9.21
CA TYR A 106 -1.49 0.13 -8.30
C TYR A 106 -0.01 0.38 -8.06
N TYR A 107 0.76 0.78 -9.08
CA TYR A 107 2.17 1.09 -8.91
C TYR A 107 2.38 2.15 -7.83
N TYR A 108 1.69 3.28 -7.91
CA TYR A 108 1.81 4.36 -6.93
C TYR A 108 1.14 4.07 -5.59
N GLU A 109 0.19 3.14 -5.53
CA GLU A 109 -0.39 2.66 -4.27
C GLU A 109 0.59 1.75 -3.50
N TYR A 110 1.34 0.90 -4.22
CA TYR A 110 2.23 -0.09 -3.61
C TYR A 110 3.69 0.32 -3.55
N ILE A 111 4.13 1.23 -4.39
CA ILE A 111 5.50 1.75 -4.44
C ILE A 111 5.44 3.27 -4.38
N SER A 112 5.98 3.84 -3.32
CA SER A 112 6.04 5.29 -3.16
C SER A 112 7.45 5.73 -2.80
N VAL A 113 7.87 6.82 -3.44
CA VAL A 113 9.16 7.47 -3.20
C VAL A 113 8.90 8.93 -2.87
N SER A 114 9.45 9.42 -1.78
CA SER A 114 9.26 10.80 -1.32
C SER A 114 10.50 11.36 -0.66
N ALA A 115 10.74 12.65 -0.83
CA ALA A 115 11.78 13.36 -0.10
C ALA A 115 11.32 13.69 1.32
N THR A 116 12.26 13.75 2.25
CA THR A 116 12.05 14.21 3.62
C THR A 116 12.56 15.64 3.79
N LEU A 117 12.19 16.28 4.90
CA LEU A 117 12.72 17.61 5.28
C LEU A 117 14.23 17.59 5.56
N TYR A 118 14.84 16.43 5.70
CA TYR A 118 16.28 16.25 6.00
C TYR A 118 17.09 15.85 4.77
N GLU A 119 16.62 16.17 3.57
CA GLU A 119 17.30 15.87 2.30
C GLU A 119 17.61 14.38 2.10
N SER A 120 16.79 13.50 2.65
CA SER A 120 16.82 12.07 2.40
C SER A 120 15.59 11.64 1.59
N ILE A 121 15.67 10.50 0.93
CA ILE A 121 14.57 9.91 0.19
C ILE A 121 14.09 8.67 0.94
N VAL A 122 12.79 8.60 1.17
CA VAL A 122 12.12 7.44 1.73
C VAL A 122 11.43 6.66 0.62
N ILE A 123 11.80 5.40 0.50
CA ILE A 123 11.19 4.43 -0.41
C ILE A 123 10.30 3.51 0.42
N ASN A 124 9.03 3.43 0.07
CA ASN A 124 8.10 2.50 0.70
C ASN A 124 7.57 1.53 -0.35
N VAL A 125 7.66 0.25 -0.05
CA VAL A 125 7.10 -0.82 -0.89
C VAL A 125 6.17 -1.67 -0.06
N ILE A 126 4.96 -1.88 -0.55
CA ILE A 126 3.93 -2.69 0.09
C ILE A 126 3.72 -3.96 -0.74
N ASN A 127 3.74 -5.13 -0.10
CA ASN A 127 3.47 -6.41 -0.77
C ASN A 127 2.90 -7.43 0.22
N GLU A 128 2.25 -8.48 -0.30
CA GLU A 128 1.77 -9.62 0.49
C GLU A 128 2.93 -10.47 1.06
N SER A 129 4.11 -10.43 0.42
CA SER A 129 5.33 -11.09 0.90
C SER A 129 6.32 -10.05 1.44
N PRO A 130 6.72 -10.14 2.72
CA PRO A 130 7.70 -9.21 3.31
C PRO A 130 9.07 -9.29 2.63
N SER A 131 9.49 -10.51 2.24
CA SER A 131 10.74 -10.72 1.50
C SER A 131 10.72 -10.06 0.11
N LEU A 132 9.57 -10.13 -0.58
CA LEU A 132 9.42 -9.49 -1.89
C LEU A 132 9.38 -7.97 -1.76
N ALA A 133 8.68 -7.43 -0.76
CA ALA A 133 8.68 -6.00 -0.49
C ALA A 133 10.11 -5.46 -0.26
N GLN A 134 10.91 -6.17 0.52
CA GLN A 134 12.32 -5.82 0.76
C GLN A 134 13.16 -5.89 -0.52
N LYS A 135 13.02 -6.96 -1.31
CA LYS A 135 13.75 -7.12 -2.58
C LYS A 135 13.39 -6.02 -3.57
N MET A 136 12.13 -5.63 -3.64
CA MET A 136 11.68 -4.55 -4.52
C MET A 136 12.21 -3.19 -4.07
N ALA A 137 12.23 -2.89 -2.77
CA ALA A 137 12.81 -1.65 -2.24
C ALA A 137 14.31 -1.55 -2.57
N ASN A 138 15.06 -2.62 -2.35
CA ASN A 138 16.49 -2.66 -2.69
C ASN A 138 16.72 -2.57 -4.22
N ALA A 139 15.90 -3.26 -5.00
CA ALA A 139 16.01 -3.22 -6.45
C ALA A 139 15.76 -1.83 -7.04
N LEU A 140 14.86 -1.05 -6.44
CA LEU A 140 14.62 0.33 -6.87
C LEU A 140 15.89 1.18 -6.68
N ILE A 141 16.60 1.00 -5.56
CA ILE A 141 17.91 1.64 -5.31
C ILE A 141 18.93 1.18 -6.34
N ASP A 142 19.02 -0.13 -6.59
CA ASP A 142 19.96 -0.72 -7.55
C ASP A 142 19.70 -0.20 -8.96
N GLU A 143 18.43 -0.16 -9.41
CA GLU A 143 18.11 0.35 -10.74
C GLU A 143 18.43 1.83 -10.85
N THR A 144 18.12 2.64 -9.83
CA THR A 144 18.47 4.06 -9.80
C THR A 144 19.98 4.26 -9.90
N ASN A 145 20.79 3.51 -9.16
CA ASN A 145 22.25 3.59 -9.19
C ASN A 145 22.89 3.24 -10.54
N LYS A 146 22.16 2.61 -11.46
CA LYS A 146 22.65 2.34 -12.82
C LYS A 146 22.49 3.55 -13.76
N PHE A 147 21.59 4.46 -13.41
CA PHE A 147 21.27 5.64 -14.23
C PHE A 147 21.94 6.93 -13.69
N VAL A 148 22.43 6.91 -12.48
CA VAL A 148 23.16 7.98 -11.82
C VAL A 148 24.66 7.69 -11.85
#